data_1a2b1009b145cc8f8ab61e002bf98728
#
_entry.id   1a2b1009b145cc8f8ab61e002bf98728
#
_cell.length_a   1.000
_cell.length_b   1.000
_cell.length_c   1.000
_cell.angle_alpha   90.00
_cell.angle_beta   90.00
_cell.angle_gamma   90.00
#
_symmetry.space_group_name_H-M   'P 1'
#
loop_
_entity.id
_entity.type
_entity.pdbx_description
1 polymer ?
#
loop_
_entity_poly.entity_id
_entity_poly.type
_entity_poly.pdbx_seq_one_letter_code
_entity_poly.pdbx_strand_id
1 'polypeptide(L)'
;MTSLRHLLFWLGLSGIAAGPMAHAGPDGEQLYIEHCGACHQLEGQGGIGLPLLSAKLSDVSDDYLRNTVRLGRPGRIMPGFQRMSDAQADAIIGYLRQRSGTQGLVFSEERITGDPSNGKTLYEEHCIKCHAEDGSGEGSGTGVTMSREREFLVMPASISNPGFLASAPDEMIQRVIAVGRKSADMPAFGRDKLSESEIADVVAYVRSFEEKERAAEPIDPAERPTHVYESPYDFDTTVANVKAALGGANFRIFPDRLLEQGLIDEFSVNTRQIGIRFCNFNVMYGMVKTEPRLGVVLPCRITILEREGGEVILVVPNLRVVSRWFNNDELTGLWDRMEETFNGIIEEVTL
;
A
#
# COMPACT_ATOMS: atom_id res chain seq x y z
N MET A 1 -37.68 -63.71 -61.36
CA MET A 1 -38.69 -62.93 -60.60
C MET A 1 -38.11 -62.62 -59.23
N THR A 2 -37.38 -61.55 -59.10
CA THR A 2 -36.63 -61.16 -57.91
C THR A 2 -37.13 -59.83 -57.39
N SER A 3 -37.66 -59.87 -56.17
CA SER A 3 -38.23 -58.72 -55.44
C SER A 3 -37.14 -57.93 -54.75
N LEU A 4 -37.04 -56.67 -55.07
CA LEU A 4 -36.08 -55.74 -54.46
C LEU A 4 -36.75 -55.03 -53.25
N ARG A 5 -36.29 -55.30 -52.00
CA ARG A 5 -36.72 -54.61 -50.79
C ARG A 5 -35.83 -53.39 -50.55
N HIS A 6 -36.39 -52.19 -50.58
CA HIS A 6 -35.73 -50.94 -50.13
C HIS A 6 -35.68 -50.88 -48.62
N LEU A 7 -34.45 -50.82 -48.06
CA LEU A 7 -34.18 -50.42 -46.69
C LEU A 7 -34.04 -48.90 -46.61
N LEU A 8 -34.97 -48.24 -45.96
CA LEU A 8 -34.86 -46.82 -45.56
C LEU A 8 -34.07 -46.71 -44.29
N PHE A 9 -32.84 -46.13 -44.40
CA PHE A 9 -32.04 -45.73 -43.25
C PHE A 9 -32.53 -44.38 -42.71
N TRP A 10 -33.08 -44.40 -41.50
CA TRP A 10 -33.37 -43.16 -40.76
C TRP A 10 -32.10 -42.69 -40.07
N LEU A 11 -31.49 -41.57 -40.52
CA LEU A 11 -30.45 -40.86 -39.83
C LEU A 11 -31.13 -39.96 -38.78
N GLY A 12 -31.09 -40.38 -37.52
CA GLY A 12 -31.48 -39.55 -36.37
C GLY A 12 -30.42 -38.48 -36.16
N LEU A 13 -30.73 -37.21 -36.47
CA LEU A 13 -29.96 -36.06 -36.03
C LEU A 13 -30.22 -35.89 -34.52
N SER A 14 -29.29 -36.36 -33.70
CA SER A 14 -29.23 -36.00 -32.26
C SER A 14 -28.76 -34.55 -32.16
N GLY A 15 -29.69 -33.62 -32.00
CA GLY A 15 -29.36 -32.22 -31.66
C GLY A 15 -28.74 -32.17 -30.28
N ILE A 16 -27.46 -31.87 -30.24
CA ILE A 16 -26.77 -31.51 -29.01
C ILE A 16 -27.29 -30.11 -28.61
N ALA A 17 -28.19 -30.06 -27.64
CA ALA A 17 -28.60 -28.80 -27.03
C ALA A 17 -27.36 -28.27 -26.25
N ALA A 18 -26.71 -27.25 -26.80
CA ALA A 18 -25.74 -26.46 -26.04
C ALA A 18 -26.49 -25.74 -24.92
N GLY A 19 -26.40 -26.28 -23.71
CA GLY A 19 -26.86 -25.60 -22.51
C GLY A 19 -26.13 -24.28 -22.34
N PRO A 20 -26.74 -23.26 -21.72
CA PRO A 20 -26.05 -22.00 -21.44
C PRO A 20 -24.79 -22.31 -20.62
N MET A 21 -23.62 -21.96 -21.15
CA MET A 21 -22.39 -21.94 -20.35
C MET A 21 -22.61 -20.92 -19.24
N ALA A 22 -22.81 -21.42 -18.01
CA ALA A 22 -22.76 -20.58 -16.84
C ALA A 22 -21.35 -19.98 -16.82
N HIS A 23 -21.24 -18.69 -17.06
CA HIS A 23 -19.98 -17.98 -16.84
C HIS A 23 -19.73 -18.06 -15.34
N ALA A 24 -18.76 -18.86 -14.94
CA ALA A 24 -18.26 -18.84 -13.58
C ALA A 24 -17.81 -17.41 -13.29
N GLY A 25 -18.28 -16.85 -12.18
CA GLY A 25 -17.85 -15.51 -11.72
C GLY A 25 -16.33 -15.44 -11.53
N PRO A 26 -15.78 -14.27 -11.22
CA PRO A 26 -14.35 -14.11 -10.98
C PRO A 26 -13.86 -15.07 -9.91
N ASP A 27 -12.70 -15.70 -10.12
CA ASP A 27 -12.05 -16.56 -9.14
C ASP A 27 -11.34 -15.70 -8.09
N GLY A 28 -11.88 -15.67 -6.88
CA GLY A 28 -11.38 -14.84 -5.78
C GLY A 28 -10.00 -15.27 -5.28
N GLU A 29 -9.68 -16.57 -5.30
CA GLU A 29 -8.37 -17.07 -4.93
C GLU A 29 -7.31 -16.64 -5.93
N GLN A 30 -7.57 -16.84 -7.21
CA GLN A 30 -6.64 -16.43 -8.27
C GLN A 30 -6.40 -14.92 -8.24
N LEU A 31 -7.45 -14.12 -8.14
CA LEU A 31 -7.35 -12.66 -8.04
C LEU A 31 -6.57 -12.22 -6.79
N TYR A 32 -6.77 -12.90 -5.66
CA TYR A 32 -6.00 -12.63 -4.45
C TYR A 32 -4.52 -12.92 -4.64
N ILE A 33 -4.17 -14.06 -5.22
CA ILE A 33 -2.78 -14.44 -5.50
C ILE A 33 -2.12 -13.41 -6.42
N GLU A 34 -2.80 -13.02 -7.48
CA GLU A 34 -2.27 -12.11 -8.50
C GLU A 34 -2.07 -10.67 -7.97
N HIS A 35 -2.99 -10.16 -7.17
CA HIS A 35 -3.03 -8.74 -6.79
C HIS A 35 -2.64 -8.46 -5.34
N CYS A 36 -2.84 -9.40 -4.44
CA CYS A 36 -2.70 -9.21 -2.99
C CYS A 36 -1.58 -10.05 -2.37
N GLY A 37 -1.36 -11.26 -2.90
CA GLY A 37 -0.47 -12.27 -2.34
C GLY A 37 0.97 -11.79 -2.16
N ALA A 38 1.49 -10.96 -3.07
CA ALA A 38 2.84 -10.42 -2.98
C ALA A 38 3.08 -9.60 -1.69
N CYS A 39 2.06 -8.90 -1.19
CA CYS A 39 2.15 -8.08 0.01
C CYS A 39 1.58 -8.77 1.25
N HIS A 40 0.46 -9.46 1.11
CA HIS A 40 -0.26 -10.09 2.22
C HIS A 40 0.09 -11.57 2.41
N GLN A 41 0.97 -12.11 1.59
CA GLN A 41 1.32 -13.54 1.45
C GLN A 41 0.14 -14.40 0.98
N LEU A 42 0.46 -15.57 0.44
CA LEU A 42 -0.54 -16.49 -0.14
C LEU A 42 -1.54 -16.98 0.90
N GLU A 43 -1.08 -17.11 2.13
CA GLU A 43 -1.89 -17.56 3.26
C GLU A 43 -2.55 -16.41 4.04
N GLY A 44 -2.33 -15.15 3.68
CA GLY A 44 -2.86 -13.99 4.38
C GLY A 44 -2.19 -13.68 5.72
N GLN A 45 -1.02 -14.28 6.00
CA GLN A 45 -0.31 -14.09 7.27
C GLN A 45 0.28 -12.69 7.43
N GLY A 46 0.30 -11.93 6.35
CA GLY A 46 0.96 -10.63 6.30
C GLY A 46 2.45 -10.74 6.02
N GLY A 47 2.99 -9.64 5.59
CA GLY A 47 4.39 -9.51 5.23
C GLY A 47 4.68 -8.04 5.02
N ILE A 48 4.76 -7.61 3.78
CA ILE A 48 4.75 -6.18 3.41
C ILE A 48 3.43 -5.54 3.86
N GLY A 49 2.31 -6.21 3.54
CA GLY A 49 0.98 -5.82 4.00
C GLY A 49 0.61 -6.43 5.36
N LEU A 50 -0.40 -5.86 6.01
CA LEU A 50 -0.94 -6.38 7.27
C LEU A 50 -1.51 -7.79 7.10
N PRO A 51 -1.51 -8.61 8.17
CA PRO A 51 -2.21 -9.89 8.16
C PRO A 51 -3.71 -9.71 7.84
N LEU A 52 -4.24 -10.56 6.96
CA LEU A 52 -5.67 -10.66 6.61
C LEU A 52 -6.26 -11.93 7.21
N LEU A 53 -6.09 -12.09 8.53
CA LEU A 53 -6.57 -13.24 9.30
C LEU A 53 -7.86 -12.90 10.05
N SER A 54 -8.48 -13.92 10.62
CA SER A 54 -9.78 -13.81 11.31
C SER A 54 -9.86 -12.66 12.31
N ALA A 55 -8.81 -12.48 13.13
CA ALA A 55 -8.76 -11.41 14.12
C ALA A 55 -8.80 -9.97 13.53
N LYS A 56 -8.47 -9.80 12.26
CA LYS A 56 -8.53 -8.51 11.58
C LYS A 56 -9.80 -8.34 10.75
N LEU A 57 -10.34 -9.45 10.23
CA LEU A 57 -11.48 -9.42 9.33
C LEU A 57 -12.82 -9.46 10.06
N SER A 58 -12.88 -10.00 11.29
CA SER A 58 -14.12 -10.12 12.07
C SER A 58 -14.77 -8.77 12.44
N ASP A 59 -13.99 -7.69 12.49
CA ASP A 59 -14.44 -6.39 12.99
C ASP A 59 -14.78 -5.37 11.88
N VAL A 60 -14.80 -5.81 10.63
CA VAL A 60 -15.02 -4.92 9.47
C VAL A 60 -16.11 -5.44 8.55
N SER A 61 -16.75 -4.52 7.81
CA SER A 61 -17.73 -4.86 6.78
C SER A 61 -17.08 -5.23 5.45
N ASP A 62 -17.87 -5.87 4.57
CA ASP A 62 -17.43 -6.13 3.20
C ASP A 62 -17.33 -4.84 2.38
N ASP A 63 -18.19 -3.87 2.63
CA ASP A 63 -18.13 -2.54 2.00
C ASP A 63 -16.84 -1.80 2.37
N TYR A 64 -16.46 -1.84 3.66
CA TYR A 64 -15.16 -1.30 4.07
C TYR A 64 -13.98 -1.98 3.36
N LEU A 65 -14.02 -3.31 3.21
CA LEU A 65 -12.97 -4.04 2.50
C LEU A 65 -12.95 -3.70 1.02
N ARG A 66 -14.12 -3.63 0.36
CA ARG A 66 -14.26 -3.27 -1.05
C ARG A 66 -13.70 -1.87 -1.32
N ASN A 67 -14.10 -0.89 -0.50
CA ASN A 67 -13.61 0.48 -0.60
C ASN A 67 -12.11 0.56 -0.29
N THR A 68 -11.62 -0.21 0.69
CA THR A 68 -10.19 -0.31 0.99
C THR A 68 -9.38 -0.85 -0.20
N VAL A 69 -9.87 -1.87 -0.89
CA VAL A 69 -9.21 -2.40 -2.10
C VAL A 69 -9.21 -1.33 -3.21
N ARG A 70 -10.32 -0.66 -3.44
CA ARG A 70 -10.44 0.34 -4.52
C ARG A 70 -9.61 1.58 -4.29
N LEU A 71 -9.63 2.13 -3.08
CA LEU A 71 -9.00 3.41 -2.74
C LEU A 71 -7.56 3.24 -2.27
N GLY A 72 -7.22 2.08 -1.73
CA GLY A 72 -5.92 1.85 -1.09
C GLY A 72 -5.74 2.69 0.16
N ARG A 73 -4.48 3.02 0.41
CA ARG A 73 -4.05 3.93 1.48
C ARG A 73 -3.08 4.95 0.88
N PRO A 74 -3.59 6.05 0.28
CA PRO A 74 -2.75 7.10 -0.30
C PRO A 74 -1.63 7.52 0.66
N GLY A 75 -0.42 7.70 0.15
CA GLY A 75 0.75 7.99 0.98
C GLY A 75 1.26 6.82 1.83
N ARG A 76 0.71 5.63 1.68
CA ARG A 76 1.15 4.38 2.33
C ARG A 76 1.42 3.30 1.28
N ILE A 77 1.94 2.17 1.74
CA ILE A 77 2.41 1.09 0.85
C ILE A 77 1.28 0.35 0.11
N MET A 78 0.03 0.45 0.58
CA MET A 78 -1.10 -0.22 -0.04
C MET A 78 -1.67 0.59 -1.22
N PRO A 79 -1.50 0.15 -2.48
CA PRO A 79 -2.05 0.86 -3.62
C PRO A 79 -3.57 0.70 -3.71
N GLY A 80 -4.22 1.62 -4.45
CA GLY A 80 -5.62 1.47 -4.82
C GLY A 80 -5.79 0.73 -6.15
N PHE A 81 -6.74 -0.19 -6.21
CA PHE A 81 -7.07 -0.98 -7.40
C PHE A 81 -8.31 -0.41 -8.10
N GLN A 82 -8.26 0.84 -8.53
CA GLN A 82 -9.40 1.58 -9.08
C GLN A 82 -10.02 0.96 -10.34
N ARG A 83 -9.27 0.14 -11.08
CA ARG A 83 -9.76 -0.57 -12.27
C ARG A 83 -10.39 -1.92 -11.96
N MET A 84 -10.28 -2.40 -10.73
CA MET A 84 -10.91 -3.64 -10.31
C MET A 84 -12.42 -3.45 -10.22
N SER A 85 -13.19 -4.32 -10.87
CA SER A 85 -14.65 -4.29 -10.79
C SER A 85 -15.15 -4.70 -9.40
N ASP A 86 -16.39 -4.32 -9.06
CA ASP A 86 -17.01 -4.75 -7.79
C ASP A 86 -17.07 -6.28 -7.69
N ALA A 87 -17.43 -6.95 -8.76
CA ALA A 87 -17.48 -8.41 -8.79
C ALA A 87 -16.12 -9.07 -8.51
N GLN A 88 -15.02 -8.47 -8.98
CA GLN A 88 -13.67 -8.96 -8.69
C GLN A 88 -13.27 -8.68 -7.23
N ALA A 89 -13.56 -7.49 -6.72
CA ALA A 89 -13.31 -7.15 -5.32
C ALA A 89 -14.13 -8.05 -4.38
N ASP A 90 -15.41 -8.27 -4.68
CA ASP A 90 -16.29 -9.14 -3.91
C ASP A 90 -15.85 -10.61 -3.94
N ALA A 91 -15.32 -11.09 -5.06
CA ALA A 91 -14.75 -12.43 -5.16
C ALA A 91 -13.52 -12.58 -4.24
N ILE A 92 -12.62 -11.58 -4.21
CA ILE A 92 -11.48 -11.57 -3.28
C ILE A 92 -11.97 -11.56 -1.83
N ILE A 93 -12.94 -10.70 -1.50
CA ILE A 93 -13.50 -10.60 -0.15
C ILE A 93 -14.14 -11.93 0.26
N GLY A 94 -14.93 -12.54 -0.62
CA GLY A 94 -15.52 -13.85 -0.41
C GLY A 94 -14.48 -14.95 -0.12
N TYR A 95 -13.40 -14.97 -0.88
CA TYR A 95 -12.26 -15.87 -0.63
C TYR A 95 -11.64 -15.63 0.75
N LEU A 96 -11.37 -14.37 1.11
CA LEU A 96 -10.82 -14.02 2.42
C LEU A 96 -11.77 -14.40 3.57
N ARG A 97 -13.07 -14.19 3.42
CA ARG A 97 -14.10 -14.59 4.41
C ARG A 97 -14.15 -16.10 4.59
N GLN A 98 -14.20 -16.83 3.50
CA GLN A 98 -14.21 -18.29 3.53
C GLN A 98 -12.95 -18.83 4.23
N ARG A 99 -11.79 -18.31 3.85
CA ARG A 99 -10.50 -18.72 4.38
C ARG A 99 -10.33 -18.41 5.86
N SER A 100 -10.77 -17.23 6.29
CA SER A 100 -10.69 -16.78 7.67
C SER A 100 -11.80 -17.35 8.59
N GLY A 101 -12.83 -17.96 8.02
CA GLY A 101 -14.00 -18.40 8.76
C GLY A 101 -14.80 -17.25 9.39
N THR A 102 -14.71 -16.03 8.81
CA THR A 102 -15.38 -14.84 9.33
C THR A 102 -16.52 -14.39 8.43
N GLN A 103 -17.45 -13.64 9.02
CA GLN A 103 -18.49 -12.92 8.28
C GLN A 103 -18.27 -11.42 8.42
N GLY A 104 -18.64 -10.66 7.39
CA GLY A 104 -18.65 -9.20 7.44
C GLY A 104 -19.70 -8.68 8.41
N LEU A 105 -19.34 -7.65 9.16
CA LEU A 105 -20.32 -6.85 9.88
C LEU A 105 -21.05 -5.94 8.89
N VAL A 106 -22.24 -5.51 9.28
CA VAL A 106 -22.99 -4.51 8.55
C VAL A 106 -23.04 -3.26 9.40
N PHE A 107 -22.71 -2.12 8.80
CA PHE A 107 -22.71 -0.81 9.46
C PHE A 107 -23.61 0.16 8.69
N SER A 108 -24.21 1.09 9.41
CA SER A 108 -24.92 2.22 8.81
C SER A 108 -23.92 3.16 8.12
N GLU A 109 -24.30 3.68 6.96
CA GLU A 109 -23.55 4.74 6.26
C GLU A 109 -23.93 6.16 6.75
N GLU A 110 -24.84 6.26 7.71
CA GLU A 110 -25.24 7.54 8.30
C GLU A 110 -24.11 8.14 9.13
N ARG A 111 -23.92 9.45 8.99
CA ARG A 111 -22.95 10.19 9.78
C ARG A 111 -23.42 10.35 11.23
N ILE A 112 -22.50 10.11 12.16
CA ILE A 112 -22.74 10.31 13.58
C ILE A 112 -22.56 11.80 13.90
N THR A 113 -23.53 12.35 14.61
CA THR A 113 -23.47 13.73 15.10
C THR A 113 -22.80 13.76 16.47
N GLY A 114 -21.77 14.60 16.62
CA GLY A 114 -21.03 14.82 17.86
C GLY A 114 -20.41 16.22 17.89
N ASP A 115 -19.85 16.61 19.04
CA ASP A 115 -19.09 17.85 19.20
C ASP A 115 -17.59 17.60 18.90
N PRO A 116 -17.06 18.04 17.73
CA PRO A 116 -15.66 17.83 17.40
C PRO A 116 -14.69 18.57 18.31
N SER A 117 -15.13 19.63 19.02
CA SER A 117 -14.28 20.35 19.96
C SER A 117 -14.05 19.54 21.24
N ASN A 118 -15.10 18.94 21.79
CA ASN A 118 -14.98 18.00 22.89
C ASN A 118 -14.22 16.73 22.44
N GLY A 119 -14.54 16.24 21.25
CA GLY A 119 -13.85 15.10 20.64
C GLY A 119 -12.34 15.30 20.49
N LYS A 120 -11.89 16.52 20.17
CA LYS A 120 -10.47 16.87 20.14
C LYS A 120 -9.82 16.71 21.52
N THR A 121 -10.46 17.24 22.56
CA THR A 121 -9.94 17.13 23.94
C THR A 121 -9.80 15.66 24.36
N LEU A 122 -10.83 14.85 24.11
CA LEU A 122 -10.82 13.42 24.42
C LEU A 122 -9.77 12.65 23.58
N TYR A 123 -9.58 13.04 22.34
CA TYR A 123 -8.56 12.47 21.46
C TYR A 123 -7.14 12.76 21.98
N GLU A 124 -6.88 14.00 22.38
CA GLU A 124 -5.59 14.40 22.96
C GLU A 124 -5.30 13.65 24.26
N GLU A 125 -6.31 13.36 25.07
CA GLU A 125 -6.13 12.61 26.33
C GLU A 125 -5.91 11.10 26.10
N HIS A 126 -6.62 10.50 25.14
CA HIS A 126 -6.72 9.05 25.07
C HIS A 126 -6.13 8.41 23.80
N CYS A 127 -5.99 9.15 22.71
CA CYS A 127 -5.71 8.58 21.39
C CYS A 127 -4.37 9.02 20.80
N ILE A 128 -3.91 10.25 21.10
CA ILE A 128 -2.76 10.91 20.48
C ILE A 128 -1.48 10.08 20.61
N LYS A 129 -1.31 9.38 21.73
CA LYS A 129 -0.11 8.56 21.99
C LYS A 129 0.14 7.50 20.91
N CYS A 130 -0.92 6.96 20.33
CA CYS A 130 -0.86 5.92 19.32
C CYS A 130 -1.17 6.45 17.91
N HIS A 131 -2.10 7.39 17.80
CA HIS A 131 -2.57 7.87 16.49
C HIS A 131 -1.91 9.17 16.04
N ALA A 132 -1.00 9.76 16.83
CA ALA A 132 -0.37 11.06 16.63
C ALA A 132 -1.38 12.24 16.64
N GLU A 133 -0.90 13.47 16.68
CA GLU A 133 -1.75 14.67 16.75
C GLU A 133 -2.61 14.87 15.49
N ASP A 134 -2.04 14.51 14.35
CA ASP A 134 -2.65 14.64 13.02
C ASP A 134 -3.45 13.40 12.58
N GLY A 135 -3.55 12.38 13.43
CA GLY A 135 -4.20 11.10 13.09
C GLY A 135 -3.40 10.20 12.15
N SER A 136 -2.17 10.55 11.81
CA SER A 136 -1.33 9.78 10.88
C SER A 136 -0.86 8.44 11.46
N GLY A 137 -0.77 8.33 12.79
CA GLY A 137 -0.14 7.21 13.49
C GLY A 137 1.38 7.19 13.34
N GLU A 138 1.98 8.25 12.82
CA GLU A 138 3.44 8.35 12.66
C GLU A 138 4.13 8.53 14.01
N GLY A 139 5.34 7.98 14.14
CA GLY A 139 6.11 8.03 15.38
C GLY A 139 5.62 7.09 16.49
N SER A 140 4.62 6.27 16.23
CA SER A 140 4.04 5.33 17.22
C SER A 140 4.07 3.87 16.76
N GLY A 141 4.60 3.61 15.57
CA GLY A 141 4.66 2.28 14.97
C GLY A 141 5.93 1.52 15.36
N THR A 142 5.77 0.32 15.89
CA THR A 142 6.90 -0.59 16.15
C THR A 142 7.22 -1.47 14.95
N GLY A 143 6.48 -1.32 13.86
CA GLY A 143 6.58 -2.14 12.66
C GLY A 143 6.17 -3.60 12.87
N VAL A 144 5.88 -4.28 11.77
CA VAL A 144 5.72 -5.74 11.75
C VAL A 144 7.01 -6.33 11.24
N THR A 145 7.65 -7.21 11.99
CA THR A 145 8.77 -7.95 11.46
C THR A 145 8.41 -9.43 11.35
N MET A 146 8.73 -10.03 10.21
CA MET A 146 8.65 -11.47 10.00
C MET A 146 9.86 -12.21 10.56
N SER A 147 10.92 -11.49 10.91
CA SER A 147 12.22 -12.05 11.30
C SER A 147 12.41 -12.21 12.82
N ARG A 148 11.56 -11.60 13.62
CA ARG A 148 11.62 -11.71 15.09
C ARG A 148 10.25 -11.49 15.72
N GLU A 149 9.97 -12.21 16.80
CA GLU A 149 8.86 -11.88 17.68
C GLU A 149 9.11 -10.53 18.33
N ARG A 150 8.09 -9.70 18.39
CA ARG A 150 8.06 -8.46 19.14
C ARG A 150 7.05 -8.57 20.26
N GLU A 151 7.40 -8.02 21.40
CA GLU A 151 6.52 -7.94 22.56
C GLU A 151 5.24 -7.15 22.24
N PHE A 152 5.36 -6.17 21.32
CA PHE A 152 4.24 -5.34 20.86
C PHE A 152 4.22 -5.26 19.33
N LEU A 153 3.10 -5.63 18.74
CA LEU A 153 2.77 -5.38 17.34
C LEU A 153 1.82 -4.18 17.24
N VAL A 154 2.24 -3.04 17.76
CA VAL A 154 1.43 -1.82 17.65
C VAL A 154 1.66 -1.21 16.29
N MET A 155 0.64 -1.29 15.44
CA MET A 155 0.57 -0.52 14.19
C MET A 155 -0.71 0.31 14.24
N PRO A 156 -0.66 1.49 14.82
CA PRO A 156 -1.79 2.39 14.84
C PRO A 156 -2.25 2.68 13.41
N ALA A 157 -3.54 2.57 13.17
CA ALA A 157 -4.09 2.95 11.88
C ALA A 157 -3.88 4.45 11.66
N SER A 158 -3.48 4.84 10.44
CA SER A 158 -3.56 6.23 10.01
C SER A 158 -5.04 6.58 9.81
N ILE A 159 -5.65 7.12 10.86
CA ILE A 159 -7.08 7.44 10.88
C ILE A 159 -7.41 8.76 10.18
N SER A 160 -6.41 9.58 9.86
CA SER A 160 -6.53 10.73 8.97
C SER A 160 -6.32 10.38 7.50
N ASN A 161 -5.93 9.14 7.17
CA ASN A 161 -5.68 8.73 5.78
C ASN A 161 -6.97 8.85 4.95
N PRO A 162 -6.95 9.54 3.79
CA PRO A 162 -8.15 9.76 2.98
C PRO A 162 -8.79 8.45 2.50
N GLY A 163 -7.98 7.43 2.19
CA GLY A 163 -8.51 6.09 1.84
C GLY A 163 -9.17 5.38 3.02
N PHE A 164 -8.72 5.61 4.26
CA PHE A 164 -9.38 5.12 5.46
C PHE A 164 -10.71 5.85 5.70
N LEU A 165 -10.67 7.19 5.71
CA LEU A 165 -11.84 8.02 5.99
C LEU A 165 -12.97 7.77 4.98
N ALA A 166 -12.62 7.61 3.70
CA ALA A 166 -13.59 7.30 2.65
C ALA A 166 -14.12 5.85 2.68
N SER A 167 -13.43 4.92 3.36
CA SER A 167 -13.82 3.52 3.44
C SER A 167 -14.59 3.15 4.69
N ALA A 168 -14.30 3.82 5.82
CA ALA A 168 -14.79 3.45 7.14
C ALA A 168 -16.09 4.20 7.48
N PRO A 169 -17.24 3.53 7.67
CA PRO A 169 -18.45 4.16 8.19
C PRO A 169 -18.25 4.65 9.63
N ASP A 170 -18.99 5.66 10.04
CA ASP A 170 -18.90 6.22 11.39
C ASP A 170 -19.21 5.19 12.47
N GLU A 171 -20.24 4.37 12.24
CA GLU A 171 -20.61 3.29 13.17
C GLU A 171 -19.47 2.26 13.35
N MET A 172 -18.69 1.99 12.30
CA MET A 172 -17.51 1.13 12.42
C MET A 172 -16.45 1.78 13.31
N ILE A 173 -16.18 3.08 13.12
CA ILE A 173 -15.21 3.83 13.94
C ILE A 173 -15.69 3.86 15.40
N GLN A 174 -16.97 4.20 15.63
CA GLN A 174 -17.58 4.21 16.96
C GLN A 174 -17.45 2.86 17.66
N ARG A 175 -17.80 1.78 16.97
CA ARG A 175 -17.66 0.42 17.50
C ARG A 175 -16.21 0.10 17.87
N VAL A 176 -15.26 0.42 16.99
CA VAL A 176 -13.84 0.13 17.25
C VAL A 176 -13.34 0.89 18.49
N ILE A 177 -13.76 2.14 18.67
CA ILE A 177 -13.42 2.90 19.88
C ILE A 177 -14.07 2.24 21.11
N ALA A 178 -15.33 1.89 21.03
CA ALA A 178 -16.08 1.33 22.16
C ALA A 178 -15.52 -0.02 22.64
N VAL A 179 -15.20 -0.94 21.73
CA VAL A 179 -14.81 -2.32 22.07
C VAL A 179 -13.31 -2.61 21.98
N GLY A 180 -12.55 -1.69 21.39
CA GLY A 180 -11.13 -1.86 21.13
C GLY A 180 -10.81 -2.89 20.03
N ARG A 181 -9.52 -3.13 19.82
CA ARG A 181 -9.00 -4.19 18.93
C ARG A 181 -7.84 -4.92 19.61
N LYS A 182 -8.10 -6.04 20.23
CA LYS A 182 -7.06 -6.85 20.90
C LYS A 182 -5.93 -7.25 19.95
N SER A 183 -6.24 -7.53 18.67
CA SER A 183 -5.25 -7.89 17.65
C SER A 183 -4.35 -6.74 17.20
N ALA A 184 -4.53 -5.54 17.73
CA ALA A 184 -3.76 -4.33 17.41
C ALA A 184 -3.43 -3.51 18.68
N ASP A 185 -3.54 -4.12 19.87
CA ASP A 185 -3.34 -3.48 21.17
C ASP A 185 -4.13 -2.17 21.37
N MET A 186 -5.22 -2.00 20.64
CA MET A 186 -6.11 -0.88 20.83
C MET A 186 -7.08 -1.19 21.97
N PRO A 187 -7.01 -0.46 23.09
CA PRO A 187 -7.89 -0.71 24.24
C PRO A 187 -9.34 -0.33 23.92
N ALA A 188 -10.27 -0.92 24.66
CA ALA A 188 -11.66 -0.51 24.66
C ALA A 188 -11.84 0.77 25.50
N PHE A 189 -12.61 1.71 24.97
CA PHE A 189 -12.93 2.96 25.65
C PHE A 189 -14.39 3.07 26.11
N GLY A 190 -15.28 2.20 25.60
CA GLY A 190 -16.65 2.12 26.10
C GLY A 190 -16.77 1.61 27.54
N ARG A 191 -17.96 1.69 28.12
CA ARG A 191 -18.37 1.28 29.47
C ARG A 191 -17.78 2.13 30.59
N ASP A 192 -16.47 2.09 30.79
CA ASP A 192 -15.84 2.63 32.01
C ASP A 192 -14.99 3.89 31.78
N LYS A 193 -14.75 4.26 30.50
CA LYS A 193 -13.87 5.38 30.16
C LYS A 193 -14.60 6.51 29.45
N LEU A 194 -15.33 6.19 28.38
CA LEU A 194 -16.08 7.15 27.58
C LEU A 194 -17.53 6.70 27.44
N SER A 195 -18.47 7.63 27.58
CA SER A 195 -19.88 7.44 27.26
C SER A 195 -20.09 7.33 25.75
N GLU A 196 -21.26 6.88 25.32
CA GLU A 196 -21.63 6.82 23.90
C GLU A 196 -21.57 8.19 23.22
N SER A 197 -21.98 9.27 23.93
CA SER A 197 -21.89 10.63 23.41
C SER A 197 -20.45 11.10 23.27
N GLU A 198 -19.58 10.82 24.22
CA GLU A 198 -18.14 11.16 24.12
C GLU A 198 -17.44 10.39 23.00
N ILE A 199 -17.82 9.14 22.79
CA ILE A 199 -17.33 8.38 21.62
C ILE A 199 -17.82 9.01 20.32
N ALA A 200 -19.08 9.46 20.25
CA ALA A 200 -19.60 10.17 19.09
C ALA A 200 -18.84 11.49 18.83
N ASP A 201 -18.46 12.21 19.87
CA ASP A 201 -17.63 13.42 19.78
C ASP A 201 -16.25 13.11 19.20
N VAL A 202 -15.61 12.01 19.66
CA VAL A 202 -14.32 11.54 19.09
C VAL A 202 -14.48 11.15 17.62
N VAL A 203 -15.58 10.48 17.23
CA VAL A 203 -15.87 10.17 15.82
C VAL A 203 -15.96 11.44 14.99
N ALA A 204 -16.71 12.44 15.48
CA ALA A 204 -16.85 13.74 14.82
C ALA A 204 -15.48 14.45 14.65
N TYR A 205 -14.61 14.38 15.65
CA TYR A 205 -13.26 14.91 15.53
C TYR A 205 -12.41 14.15 14.49
N VAL A 206 -12.45 12.82 14.48
CA VAL A 206 -11.77 12.01 13.45
C VAL A 206 -12.25 12.40 12.04
N ARG A 207 -13.55 12.67 11.89
CA ARG A 207 -14.09 13.15 10.61
C ARG A 207 -13.61 14.54 10.23
N SER A 208 -13.24 15.38 11.17
CA SER A 208 -12.67 16.70 10.86
C SER A 208 -11.33 16.61 10.08
N PHE A 209 -10.65 15.48 10.12
CA PHE A 209 -9.47 15.26 9.28
C PHE A 209 -9.80 15.24 7.78
N GLU A 210 -11.03 14.92 7.36
CA GLU A 210 -11.48 15.01 5.96
C GLU A 210 -11.41 16.44 5.42
N GLU A 211 -11.69 17.43 6.26
CA GLU A 211 -11.64 18.85 5.88
C GLU A 211 -10.19 19.34 5.73
N LYS A 212 -9.31 18.89 6.61
CA LYS A 212 -7.87 19.20 6.53
C LYS A 212 -7.25 18.64 5.25
N GLU A 213 -7.62 17.43 4.85
CA GLU A 213 -7.17 16.81 3.59
C GLU A 213 -7.69 17.57 2.35
N ARG A 214 -8.94 18.03 2.37
CA ARG A 214 -9.51 18.83 1.26
C ARG A 214 -8.90 20.21 1.14
N ALA A 215 -8.46 20.77 2.27
CA ALA A 215 -7.78 22.06 2.34
C ALA A 215 -6.27 21.95 2.13
N ALA A 216 -5.75 20.72 1.90
CA ALA A 216 -4.33 20.51 1.70
C ALA A 216 -3.83 21.34 0.52
N GLU A 217 -2.90 22.22 0.80
CA GLU A 217 -2.14 22.96 -0.20
C GLU A 217 -1.40 22.02 -1.16
N PRO A 218 -0.96 22.51 -2.33
CA PRO A 218 -0.11 21.72 -3.21
C PRO A 218 1.01 21.06 -2.40
N ILE A 219 1.20 19.75 -2.59
CA ILE A 219 2.19 18.97 -1.84
C ILE A 219 3.51 19.74 -1.82
N ASP A 220 3.98 20.09 -0.63
CA ASP A 220 5.30 20.69 -0.44
C ASP A 220 6.32 19.89 -1.25
N PRO A 221 7.16 20.51 -2.06
CA PRO A 221 8.23 19.83 -2.77
C PRO A 221 9.07 18.90 -1.89
N ALA A 222 9.26 19.25 -0.60
CA ALA A 222 9.93 18.41 0.38
C ALA A 222 9.15 17.13 0.75
N GLU A 223 7.85 17.12 0.55
CA GLU A 223 6.96 15.99 0.84
C GLU A 223 6.65 15.13 -0.40
N ARG A 224 7.23 15.44 -1.54
CA ARG A 224 7.09 14.61 -2.75
C ARG A 224 7.85 13.30 -2.57
N PRO A 225 7.33 12.17 -3.08
CA PRO A 225 7.99 10.87 -2.95
C PRO A 225 9.31 10.77 -3.71
N THR A 226 9.57 11.71 -4.62
CA THR A 226 10.81 11.80 -5.39
C THR A 226 11.29 13.25 -5.49
N HIS A 227 12.60 13.41 -5.49
CA HIS A 227 13.26 14.64 -5.86
C HIS A 227 13.72 14.58 -7.32
N VAL A 228 13.71 15.72 -8.00
CA VAL A 228 14.18 15.86 -9.37
C VAL A 228 15.28 16.93 -9.38
N TYR A 229 16.44 16.57 -9.89
CA TYR A 229 17.60 17.44 -9.99
C TYR A 229 17.99 17.56 -11.46
N GLU A 230 18.42 18.75 -11.87
CA GLU A 230 19.01 18.98 -13.20
C GLU A 230 20.51 18.69 -13.14
N SER A 231 21.03 18.01 -14.16
CA SER A 231 22.47 17.82 -14.31
C SER A 231 23.07 18.91 -15.20
N PRO A 232 24.21 19.48 -14.82
CA PRO A 232 24.93 20.42 -15.70
C PRO A 232 25.68 19.71 -16.84
N TYR A 233 25.67 18.39 -16.88
CA TYR A 233 26.41 17.54 -17.83
C TYR A 233 25.47 16.88 -18.83
N ASP A 234 26.04 16.40 -19.95
CA ASP A 234 25.33 15.51 -20.86
C ASP A 234 24.97 14.16 -20.21
N PHE A 235 24.11 13.41 -20.87
CA PHE A 235 23.58 12.15 -20.34
C PHE A 235 24.68 11.14 -19.98
N ASP A 236 25.63 10.91 -20.87
CA ASP A 236 26.65 9.88 -20.68
C ASP A 236 27.62 10.28 -19.55
N THR A 237 27.99 11.55 -19.49
CA THR A 237 28.79 12.13 -18.40
C THR A 237 28.05 12.07 -17.07
N THR A 238 26.75 12.39 -17.03
CA THR A 238 25.92 12.28 -15.82
C THR A 238 25.87 10.84 -15.31
N VAL A 239 25.65 9.87 -16.19
CA VAL A 239 25.65 8.45 -15.82
C VAL A 239 27.00 8.02 -15.23
N ALA A 240 28.11 8.46 -15.85
CA ALA A 240 29.46 8.14 -15.35
C ALA A 240 29.72 8.76 -13.97
N ASN A 241 29.36 10.03 -13.78
CA ASN A 241 29.56 10.74 -12.51
C ASN A 241 28.74 10.11 -11.38
N VAL A 242 27.46 9.78 -11.62
CA VAL A 242 26.61 9.09 -10.63
C VAL A 242 27.21 7.74 -10.23
N LYS A 243 27.73 6.96 -11.19
CA LYS A 243 28.38 5.69 -10.87
C LYS A 243 29.68 5.87 -10.08
N ALA A 244 30.46 6.89 -10.40
CA ALA A 244 31.69 7.21 -9.69
C ALA A 244 31.39 7.62 -8.24
N ALA A 245 30.45 8.53 -8.03
CA ALA A 245 30.05 8.99 -6.70
C ALA A 245 29.45 7.85 -5.84
N LEU A 246 28.59 7.01 -6.41
CA LEU A 246 28.09 5.81 -5.74
C LEU A 246 29.22 4.86 -5.33
N GLY A 247 30.19 4.64 -6.21
CA GLY A 247 31.38 3.84 -5.92
C GLY A 247 32.22 4.43 -4.79
N GLY A 248 32.44 5.76 -4.82
CA GLY A 248 33.14 6.51 -3.77
C GLY A 248 32.44 6.40 -2.41
N ALA A 249 31.12 6.40 -2.39
CA ALA A 249 30.29 6.21 -1.19
C ALA A 249 30.09 4.72 -0.78
N ASN A 250 30.92 3.83 -1.35
CA ASN A 250 30.92 2.38 -1.04
C ASN A 250 29.60 1.65 -1.34
N PHE A 251 28.88 2.09 -2.38
CA PHE A 251 27.74 1.33 -2.90
C PHE A 251 28.18 0.35 -3.98
N ARG A 252 27.61 -0.84 -3.94
CA ARG A 252 27.72 -1.80 -5.03
C ARG A 252 26.64 -1.50 -6.08
N ILE A 253 27.08 -1.28 -7.31
CA ILE A 253 26.19 -1.02 -8.45
C ILE A 253 25.85 -2.35 -9.11
N PHE A 254 24.56 -2.55 -9.41
CA PHE A 254 24.07 -3.69 -10.20
C PHE A 254 24.10 -3.35 -11.69
N PRO A 255 24.01 -4.37 -12.57
CA PRO A 255 23.91 -4.12 -14.00
C PRO A 255 22.81 -3.12 -14.33
N ASP A 256 23.13 -2.15 -15.16
CA ASP A 256 22.19 -1.11 -15.59
C ASP A 256 21.03 -1.72 -16.37
N ARG A 257 19.91 -1.00 -16.39
CA ARG A 257 18.77 -1.35 -17.19
C ARG A 257 18.13 -0.10 -17.75
N LEU A 258 17.90 -0.08 -19.06
CA LEU A 258 17.07 0.93 -19.70
C LEU A 258 15.63 0.78 -19.19
N LEU A 259 14.94 1.88 -18.99
CA LEU A 259 13.60 1.88 -18.35
C LEU A 259 12.58 1.07 -19.17
N GLU A 260 12.65 1.18 -20.47
CA GLU A 260 11.72 0.56 -21.41
C GLU A 260 12.13 -0.86 -21.85
N GLN A 261 13.32 -1.32 -21.44
CA GLN A 261 13.87 -2.62 -21.84
C GLN A 261 12.96 -3.78 -21.44
N GLY A 262 12.48 -4.49 -22.44
CA GLY A 262 11.55 -5.60 -22.27
C GLY A 262 10.08 -5.22 -22.10
N LEU A 263 9.75 -3.93 -22.23
CA LEU A 263 8.37 -3.41 -22.21
C LEU A 263 7.84 -3.09 -23.60
N ILE A 264 8.75 -2.73 -24.52
CA ILE A 264 8.47 -2.40 -25.93
C ILE A 264 9.48 -3.09 -26.84
N ASP A 265 9.29 -2.98 -28.16
CA ASP A 265 10.21 -3.52 -29.15
C ASP A 265 11.61 -2.97 -28.96
N GLU A 266 12.61 -3.84 -29.04
CA GLU A 266 14.03 -3.54 -28.78
C GLU A 266 14.56 -2.35 -29.59
N PHE A 267 14.09 -2.19 -30.82
CA PHE A 267 14.49 -1.08 -31.71
C PHE A 267 13.82 0.27 -31.34
N SER A 268 12.79 0.25 -30.51
CA SER A 268 12.03 1.43 -30.06
C SER A 268 12.44 1.89 -28.67
N VAL A 269 13.31 1.16 -27.97
CA VAL A 269 13.74 1.47 -26.59
C VAL A 269 14.49 2.79 -26.57
N ASN A 270 14.03 3.71 -25.71
CA ASN A 270 14.76 4.94 -25.47
C ASN A 270 16.05 4.68 -24.67
N THR A 271 17.18 4.84 -25.32
CA THR A 271 18.52 4.63 -24.72
C THR A 271 18.97 5.76 -23.81
N ARG A 272 18.24 6.89 -23.81
CA ARG A 272 18.50 8.07 -22.96
C ARG A 272 17.68 8.06 -21.67
N GLN A 273 17.22 6.85 -21.23
CA GLN A 273 16.50 6.65 -19.98
C GLN A 273 17.05 5.40 -19.27
N ILE A 274 17.78 5.60 -18.18
CA ILE A 274 18.46 4.52 -17.47
C ILE A 274 18.12 4.52 -15.98
N GLY A 275 17.96 3.33 -15.41
CA GLY A 275 17.84 3.12 -13.97
C GLY A 275 19.13 2.51 -13.40
N ILE A 276 19.90 3.29 -12.66
CA ILE A 276 21.07 2.81 -11.93
C ILE A 276 20.59 2.23 -10.60
N ARG A 277 20.80 0.92 -10.42
CA ARG A 277 20.42 0.20 -9.20
C ARG A 277 21.68 -0.05 -8.36
N PHE A 278 21.58 0.19 -7.08
CA PHE A 278 22.72 0.05 -6.18
C PHE A 278 22.30 -0.31 -4.75
N CYS A 279 23.25 -0.78 -3.97
CA CYS A 279 23.01 -1.15 -2.57
C CYS A 279 24.31 -1.08 -1.75
N ASN A 280 24.21 -0.57 -0.53
CA ASN A 280 25.23 -0.74 0.50
C ASN A 280 24.82 -1.90 1.41
N PHE A 281 25.38 -3.08 1.20
CA PHE A 281 24.99 -4.28 1.91
C PHE A 281 25.22 -4.20 3.43
N ASN A 282 26.23 -3.45 3.89
CA ASN A 282 26.51 -3.32 5.32
C ASN A 282 25.40 -2.56 6.04
N VAL A 283 24.89 -1.49 5.42
CA VAL A 283 23.77 -0.70 5.97
C VAL A 283 22.46 -1.46 5.80
N MET A 284 22.23 -1.97 4.59
CA MET A 284 20.98 -2.62 4.23
C MET A 284 20.69 -3.90 5.01
N TYR A 285 21.72 -4.68 5.36
CA TYR A 285 21.52 -5.89 6.15
C TYR A 285 20.87 -5.58 7.51
N GLY A 286 21.35 -4.53 8.20
CA GLY A 286 20.75 -4.08 9.46
C GLY A 286 19.31 -3.61 9.29
N MET A 287 19.05 -2.82 8.25
CA MET A 287 17.71 -2.30 7.96
C MET A 287 16.72 -3.42 7.62
N VAL A 288 17.07 -4.34 6.73
CA VAL A 288 16.20 -5.46 6.34
C VAL A 288 15.97 -6.43 7.50
N LYS A 289 16.95 -6.62 8.36
CA LYS A 289 16.78 -7.42 9.59
C LYS A 289 15.77 -6.78 10.55
N THR A 290 15.76 -5.45 10.63
CA THR A 290 14.82 -4.70 11.46
C THR A 290 13.44 -4.63 10.82
N GLU A 291 13.39 -4.42 9.49
CA GLU A 291 12.15 -4.23 8.73
C GLU A 291 12.23 -4.96 7.37
N PRO A 292 11.84 -6.23 7.29
CA PRO A 292 11.89 -7.01 6.05
C PRO A 292 11.06 -6.45 4.90
N ARG A 293 10.01 -5.65 5.18
CA ARG A 293 9.19 -4.99 4.16
C ARG A 293 10.00 -4.03 3.28
N LEU A 294 11.18 -3.61 3.72
CA LEU A 294 12.10 -2.82 2.91
C LEU A 294 12.46 -3.47 1.57
N GLY A 295 12.31 -4.78 1.45
CA GLY A 295 12.49 -5.49 0.18
C GLY A 295 11.64 -4.95 -0.96
N VAL A 296 10.55 -4.23 -0.68
CA VAL A 296 9.69 -3.65 -1.72
C VAL A 296 10.32 -2.41 -2.40
N VAL A 297 11.21 -1.72 -1.70
CA VAL A 297 11.89 -0.50 -2.21
C VAL A 297 13.36 -0.75 -2.57
N LEU A 298 13.85 -1.97 -2.38
CA LEU A 298 15.21 -2.34 -2.67
C LEU A 298 15.33 -3.11 -4.00
N PRO A 299 16.48 -3.03 -4.68
CA PRO A 299 17.63 -2.15 -4.42
C PRO A 299 17.28 -0.68 -4.67
N CYS A 300 18.02 0.23 -4.02
CA CYS A 300 17.89 1.67 -4.28
C CYS A 300 18.13 1.98 -5.76
N ARG A 301 17.51 3.05 -6.25
CA ARG A 301 17.62 3.43 -7.67
C ARG A 301 17.73 4.94 -7.82
N ILE A 302 18.59 5.37 -8.72
CA ILE A 302 18.58 6.69 -9.34
C ILE A 302 18.17 6.50 -10.80
N THR A 303 17.19 7.24 -11.25
CA THR A 303 16.80 7.27 -12.66
C THR A 303 17.37 8.50 -13.31
N ILE A 304 18.06 8.34 -14.44
CA ILE A 304 18.60 9.43 -15.26
C ILE A 304 17.89 9.40 -16.59
N LEU A 305 17.41 10.54 -17.03
CA LEU A 305 16.75 10.67 -18.31
C LEU A 305 17.10 12.01 -18.98
N GLU A 306 17.21 11.99 -20.30
CA GLU A 306 17.36 13.14 -21.15
C GLU A 306 16.00 13.50 -21.74
N ARG A 307 15.57 14.75 -21.56
CA ARG A 307 14.35 15.31 -22.14
C ARG A 307 14.54 15.68 -23.62
N GLU A 308 13.45 15.87 -24.34
CA GLU A 308 13.48 16.26 -25.77
C GLU A 308 14.34 17.51 -26.05
N GLY A 309 14.50 18.42 -25.07
CA GLY A 309 15.35 19.62 -25.17
C GLY A 309 16.83 19.37 -24.91
N GLY A 310 17.27 18.15 -24.63
CA GLY A 310 18.64 17.81 -24.27
C GLY A 310 18.97 18.03 -22.78
N GLU A 311 18.01 18.49 -21.98
CA GLU A 311 18.14 18.64 -20.53
C GLU A 311 18.21 17.26 -19.88
N VAL A 312 19.21 17.05 -19.04
CA VAL A 312 19.40 15.79 -18.29
C VAL A 312 18.93 15.96 -16.85
N ILE A 313 18.07 15.07 -16.41
CA ILE A 313 17.56 15.09 -15.03
C ILE A 313 17.80 13.76 -14.31
N LEU A 314 17.99 13.88 -12.99
CA LEU A 314 18.05 12.77 -12.04
C LEU A 314 16.77 12.73 -11.22
N VAL A 315 16.13 11.56 -11.18
CA VAL A 315 14.98 11.29 -10.31
C VAL A 315 15.43 10.37 -9.20
N VAL A 316 15.32 10.84 -7.97
CA VAL A 316 15.84 10.19 -6.76
C VAL A 316 14.70 9.99 -5.77
N PRO A 317 14.56 8.83 -5.11
CA PRO A 317 13.55 8.66 -4.07
C PRO A 317 13.81 9.60 -2.89
N ASN A 318 12.74 10.20 -2.37
CA ASN A 318 12.76 10.95 -1.12
C ASN A 318 12.70 9.94 0.03
N LEU A 319 13.84 9.68 0.66
CA LEU A 319 13.96 8.64 1.67
C LEU A 319 13.16 8.97 2.94
N ARG A 320 13.00 10.24 3.28
CA ARG A 320 12.17 10.69 4.39
C ARG A 320 10.70 10.28 4.18
N VAL A 321 10.16 10.54 3.00
CA VAL A 321 8.78 10.17 2.67
C VAL A 321 8.62 8.65 2.59
N VAL A 322 9.59 7.98 1.97
CA VAL A 322 9.59 6.51 1.86
C VAL A 322 9.66 5.84 3.24
N SER A 323 10.44 6.39 4.18
CA SER A 323 10.55 5.83 5.54
C SER A 323 9.19 5.76 6.26
N ARG A 324 8.34 6.78 6.08
CA ARG A 324 7.01 6.83 6.71
C ARG A 324 6.07 5.72 6.22
N TRP A 325 6.29 5.16 5.03
CA TRP A 325 5.48 4.04 4.53
C TRP A 325 5.57 2.81 5.43
N PHE A 326 6.68 2.67 6.15
CA PHE A 326 6.92 1.52 7.03
C PHE A 326 6.44 1.75 8.46
N ASN A 327 6.32 3.02 8.88
CA ASN A 327 5.95 3.40 10.24
C ASN A 327 6.72 2.57 11.30
N ASN A 328 8.05 2.62 11.23
CA ASN A 328 8.93 1.84 12.07
C ASN A 328 10.04 2.73 12.63
N ASP A 329 9.91 3.10 13.90
CA ASP A 329 10.78 4.07 14.59
C ASP A 329 12.22 3.58 14.71
N GLU A 330 12.45 2.26 14.74
CA GLU A 330 13.81 1.70 14.79
C GLU A 330 14.61 2.00 13.51
N LEU A 331 13.96 2.38 12.44
CA LEU A 331 14.61 2.72 11.18
C LEU A 331 14.96 4.20 11.06
N THR A 332 14.38 5.09 11.86
CA THR A 332 14.50 6.55 11.69
C THR A 332 15.94 6.99 11.57
N GLY A 333 16.79 6.66 12.53
CA GLY A 333 18.20 7.04 12.49
C GLY A 333 19.02 6.36 11.38
N LEU A 334 18.52 5.27 10.78
CA LEU A 334 19.15 4.64 9.63
C LEU A 334 18.75 5.39 8.33
N TRP A 335 17.50 5.82 8.23
CA TRP A 335 17.03 6.62 7.12
C TRP A 335 17.70 7.98 7.04
N ASP A 336 17.86 8.66 8.18
CA ASP A 336 18.54 9.96 8.25
C ASP A 336 19.97 9.89 7.70
N ARG A 337 20.74 8.88 8.10
CA ARG A 337 22.09 8.66 7.58
C ARG A 337 22.12 8.31 6.09
N MET A 338 21.14 7.56 5.62
CA MET A 338 21.01 7.25 4.19
C MET A 338 20.69 8.49 3.37
N GLU A 339 19.77 9.32 3.85
CA GLU A 339 19.41 10.59 3.21
C GLU A 339 20.60 11.54 3.13
N GLU A 340 21.36 11.69 4.21
CA GLU A 340 22.57 12.49 4.24
C GLU A 340 23.61 12.00 3.21
N THR A 341 23.80 10.67 3.12
CA THR A 341 24.69 10.07 2.13
C THR A 341 24.20 10.33 0.71
N PHE A 342 22.88 10.20 0.46
CA PHE A 342 22.31 10.48 -0.87
C PHE A 342 22.42 11.94 -1.25
N ASN A 343 22.17 12.85 -0.32
CA ASN A 343 22.33 14.30 -0.58
C ASN A 343 23.77 14.61 -0.98
N GLY A 344 24.77 14.07 -0.29
CA GLY A 344 26.17 14.25 -0.66
C GLY A 344 26.50 13.72 -2.06
N ILE A 345 25.96 12.56 -2.47
CA ILE A 345 26.12 12.01 -3.82
C ILE A 345 25.48 12.94 -4.85
N ILE A 346 24.28 13.43 -4.59
CA ILE A 346 23.56 14.30 -5.53
C ILE A 346 24.30 15.63 -5.67
N GLU A 347 24.75 16.25 -4.59
CA GLU A 347 25.56 17.48 -4.62
C GLU A 347 26.83 17.28 -5.47
N GLU A 348 27.54 16.16 -5.30
CA GLU A 348 28.76 15.86 -6.09
C GLU A 348 28.49 15.78 -7.59
N VAL A 349 27.32 15.33 -8.01
CA VAL A 349 27.00 15.08 -9.44
C VAL A 349 26.16 16.17 -10.09
N THR A 350 25.69 17.14 -9.32
CA THR A 350 24.86 18.26 -9.82
C THR A 350 25.49 19.64 -9.62
N LEU A 351 26.61 19.73 -8.93
CA LEU A 351 27.44 20.93 -8.78
C LEU A 351 28.65 20.87 -9.70
#